data_079c5202da07d4618d960e08a94a45d8
#
_entry.id   079c5202da07d4618d960e08a94a45d8
#
_cell.length_a   1.000
_cell.length_b   1.000
_cell.length_c   1.000
_cell.angle_alpha   90.00
_cell.angle_beta   90.00
_cell.angle_gamma   90.00
#
_symmetry.space_group_name_H-M   'P 1'
#
loop_
_entity.id
_entity.type
_entity.pdbx_description
1 polymer ?
#
loop_
_entity_poly.entity_id
_entity_poly.type
_entity_poly.pdbx_seq_one_letter_code
_entity_poly.pdbx_strand_id
1 'polypeptide(L)'
;MKIDHRINYVMVIDTEACPIDKTVEGVDPENMFTYDVGYAVCDKHGKVYLTRSFVVEDIFFGEYDLMKSAYYANKLPLYYRDIANGTRKVATFSEICKIFREDMRTFGVTEVYAHNHRFDLGTLNITSRWTSKSAYRYFYPYGTEIYDTMKMARQVIATTPTYKAFCEREGYMTKNGKPQVKAEVIYKYISGNYDFDESHTGLEDVLIEKEIMAYCYRKHKAMNGKLWG
;
A
#
# COMPACT_ATOMS: atom_id res chain seq x y z
N MET A 1 -1.45 -5.91 24.17
CA MET A 1 0.00 -6.08 23.89
C MET A 1 0.75 -4.97 24.61
N LYS A 2 1.91 -5.26 25.25
CA LYS A 2 2.74 -4.21 25.88
C LYS A 2 3.64 -3.60 24.79
N ILE A 3 3.52 -2.29 24.55
CA ILE A 3 4.31 -1.56 23.56
C ILE A 3 5.72 -1.33 24.09
N ASP A 4 6.75 -1.67 23.33
CA ASP A 4 8.15 -1.37 23.67
C ASP A 4 8.57 -0.07 22.97
N HIS A 5 8.58 1.04 23.71
CA HIS A 5 8.93 2.36 23.19
C HIS A 5 10.40 2.53 22.75
N ARG A 6 11.23 1.50 22.87
CA ARG A 6 12.60 1.48 22.33
C ARG A 6 12.63 1.08 20.85
N ILE A 7 11.54 0.53 20.34
CA ILE A 7 11.39 0.14 18.93
C ILE A 7 10.90 1.36 18.13
N ASN A 8 11.56 1.62 17.03
CA ASN A 8 11.07 2.59 16.05
C ASN A 8 10.03 1.90 15.16
N TYR A 9 8.74 2.09 15.50
CA TYR A 9 7.64 1.57 14.74
C TYR A 9 7.36 2.45 13.53
N VAL A 10 7.05 1.81 12.41
CA VAL A 10 6.59 2.42 11.17
C VAL A 10 5.30 1.76 10.71
N MET A 11 4.54 2.42 9.84
CA MET A 11 3.42 1.79 9.14
C MET A 11 3.76 1.54 7.68
N VAL A 12 3.29 0.41 7.16
CA VAL A 12 3.19 0.14 5.73
C VAL A 12 1.72 0.03 5.39
N ILE A 13 1.26 0.71 4.35
CA ILE A 13 -0.14 0.78 3.92
C ILE A 13 -0.22 0.51 2.41
N ASP A 14 -1.27 -0.18 2.01
CA ASP A 14 -1.66 -0.33 0.61
C ASP A 14 -3.17 -0.18 0.46
N THR A 15 -3.62 0.30 -0.70
CA THR A 15 -5.02 0.57 -0.99
C THR A 15 -5.43 0.06 -2.36
N GLU A 16 -6.62 -0.55 -2.42
CA GLU A 16 -7.28 -0.82 -3.68
C GLU A 16 -8.35 0.24 -3.95
N ALA A 17 -8.47 0.65 -5.21
CA ALA A 17 -9.33 1.75 -5.59
C ALA A 17 -10.16 1.46 -6.83
N CYS A 18 -11.31 2.13 -6.94
CA CYS A 18 -12.18 2.09 -8.10
C CYS A 18 -12.31 3.48 -8.73
N PRO A 19 -12.40 3.58 -10.08
CA PRO A 19 -12.53 4.87 -10.77
C PRO A 19 -13.87 5.52 -10.47
N ILE A 20 -13.87 6.85 -10.22
CA ILE A 20 -15.05 7.67 -10.06
C ILE A 20 -15.71 7.93 -11.42
N ASP A 21 -14.91 8.39 -12.39
CA ASP A 21 -15.33 8.63 -13.77
C ASP A 21 -14.60 7.66 -14.70
N LYS A 22 -15.39 6.77 -15.31
CA LYS A 22 -14.91 5.74 -16.25
C LYS A 22 -14.47 6.29 -17.61
N THR A 23 -14.79 7.55 -17.90
CA THR A 23 -14.39 8.20 -19.16
C THR A 23 -12.96 8.74 -19.12
N VAL A 24 -12.37 8.86 -17.92
CA VAL A 24 -10.97 9.25 -17.73
C VAL A 24 -10.07 8.09 -18.07
N GLU A 25 -9.26 8.24 -19.10
CA GLU A 25 -8.29 7.23 -19.51
C GLU A 25 -7.08 7.20 -18.54
N GLY A 26 -6.63 5.98 -18.24
CA GLY A 26 -5.46 5.75 -17.39
C GLY A 26 -5.75 5.73 -15.90
N VAL A 27 -4.69 5.66 -15.10
CA VAL A 27 -4.76 5.62 -13.64
C VAL A 27 -4.47 7.03 -13.10
N ASP A 28 -5.52 7.71 -12.65
CA ASP A 28 -5.45 9.01 -11.97
C ASP A 28 -5.93 8.84 -10.52
N PRO A 29 -5.02 8.92 -9.53
CA PRO A 29 -5.39 8.78 -8.11
C PRO A 29 -6.40 9.83 -7.64
N GLU A 30 -6.49 10.99 -8.31
CA GLU A 30 -7.46 12.03 -7.97
C GLU A 30 -8.86 11.73 -8.52
N ASN A 31 -9.00 10.73 -9.40
CA ASN A 31 -10.25 10.22 -9.95
C ASN A 31 -10.61 8.82 -9.42
N MET A 32 -10.14 8.43 -8.24
CA MET A 32 -10.39 7.10 -7.70
C MET A 32 -10.79 7.14 -6.24
N PHE A 33 -11.76 6.29 -5.87
CA PHE A 33 -12.14 6.05 -4.47
C PHE A 33 -11.48 4.78 -3.96
N THR A 34 -10.90 4.86 -2.77
CA THR A 34 -10.39 3.70 -2.03
C THR A 34 -11.55 2.85 -1.51
N TYR A 35 -11.54 1.55 -1.84
CA TYR A 35 -12.52 0.58 -1.32
C TYR A 35 -11.92 -0.49 -0.41
N ASP A 36 -10.62 -0.72 -0.46
CA ASP A 36 -9.87 -1.60 0.45
C ASP A 36 -8.69 -0.83 1.06
N VAL A 37 -8.47 -1.01 2.35
CA VAL A 37 -7.35 -0.42 3.08
C VAL A 37 -6.69 -1.50 3.91
N GLY A 38 -5.48 -1.88 3.55
CA GLY A 38 -4.61 -2.72 4.35
C GLY A 38 -3.50 -1.92 4.99
N TYR A 39 -3.13 -2.22 6.24
CA TYR A 39 -1.89 -1.71 6.81
C TYR A 39 -1.31 -2.61 7.88
N ALA A 40 -0.01 -2.48 8.07
CA ALA A 40 0.72 -3.13 9.15
C ALA A 40 1.56 -2.13 9.94
N VAL A 41 1.59 -2.30 11.26
CA VAL A 41 2.61 -1.68 12.10
C VAL A 41 3.78 -2.66 12.19
N CYS A 42 4.94 -2.22 11.77
CA CYS A 42 6.16 -3.03 11.77
C CYS A 42 7.37 -2.20 12.21
N ASP A 43 8.54 -2.83 12.28
CA ASP A 43 9.82 -2.12 12.35
C ASP A 43 10.54 -2.12 11.00
N LYS A 44 11.63 -1.38 10.88
CA LYS A 44 12.43 -1.29 9.65
C LYS A 44 13.16 -2.60 9.28
N HIS A 45 13.09 -3.63 10.16
CA HIS A 45 13.58 -4.98 9.90
C HIS A 45 12.50 -5.91 9.34
N GLY A 46 11.25 -5.43 9.26
CA GLY A 46 10.10 -6.16 8.72
C GLY A 46 9.33 -7.01 9.73
N LYS A 47 9.65 -6.92 11.02
CA LYS A 47 8.86 -7.59 12.06
C LYS A 47 7.52 -6.88 12.25
N VAL A 48 6.43 -7.64 12.10
CA VAL A 48 5.06 -7.13 12.23
C VAL A 48 4.59 -7.23 13.68
N TYR A 49 3.91 -6.19 14.16
CA TYR A 49 3.34 -6.07 15.50
C TYR A 49 1.81 -5.95 15.49
N LEU A 50 1.24 -5.38 14.42
CA LEU A 50 -0.19 -5.24 14.20
C LEU A 50 -0.48 -5.30 12.71
N THR A 51 -1.62 -5.91 12.35
CA THR A 51 -2.18 -5.84 10.99
C THR A 51 -3.62 -5.39 11.04
N ARG A 52 -4.06 -4.70 10.00
CA ARG A 52 -5.45 -4.31 9.77
C ARG A 52 -5.80 -4.54 8.30
N SER A 53 -7.02 -5.02 8.08
CA SER A 53 -7.61 -5.15 6.76
C SER A 53 -9.05 -4.67 6.82
N PHE A 54 -9.39 -3.66 6.01
CA PHE A 54 -10.68 -3.02 5.99
C PHE A 54 -11.25 -2.96 4.59
N VAL A 55 -12.55 -3.21 4.48
CA VAL A 55 -13.37 -2.82 3.35
C VAL A 55 -14.08 -1.52 3.70
N VAL A 56 -13.97 -0.51 2.85
CA VAL A 56 -14.59 0.81 3.04
C VAL A 56 -16.07 0.71 2.70
N GLU A 57 -16.92 0.72 3.73
CA GLU A 57 -18.38 0.56 3.60
C GLU A 57 -18.98 1.58 2.64
N ASP A 58 -18.60 2.86 2.79
CA ASP A 58 -19.09 3.98 1.99
C ASP A 58 -18.92 3.77 0.48
N ILE A 59 -17.87 3.05 0.07
CA ILE A 59 -17.51 2.82 -1.33
C ILE A 59 -17.94 1.43 -1.77
N PHE A 60 -17.54 0.38 -1.03
CA PHE A 60 -17.76 -1.00 -1.44
C PHE A 60 -19.24 -1.36 -1.56
N PHE A 61 -20.05 -0.87 -0.64
CA PHE A 61 -21.50 -1.07 -0.65
C PHE A 61 -22.27 0.18 -1.09
N GLY A 62 -21.80 1.39 -0.69
CA GLY A 62 -22.46 2.65 -1.00
C GLY A 62 -22.36 3.03 -2.48
N GLU A 63 -21.21 2.76 -3.12
CA GLU A 63 -20.94 3.04 -4.54
C GLU A 63 -20.81 1.73 -5.34
N TYR A 64 -21.75 0.79 -5.15
CA TYR A 64 -21.69 -0.56 -5.71
C TYR A 64 -21.52 -0.61 -7.23
N ASP A 65 -22.08 0.36 -7.97
CA ASP A 65 -21.91 0.41 -9.43
C ASP A 65 -20.48 0.77 -9.86
N LEU A 66 -19.74 1.52 -9.04
CA LEU A 66 -18.32 1.76 -9.25
C LEU A 66 -17.52 0.49 -9.00
N MET A 67 -17.88 -0.27 -7.97
CA MET A 67 -17.20 -1.54 -7.63
C MET A 67 -17.24 -2.54 -8.77
N LYS A 68 -18.31 -2.61 -9.54
CA LYS A 68 -18.42 -3.48 -10.75
C LYS A 68 -17.44 -3.09 -11.85
N SER A 69 -16.90 -1.87 -11.82
CA SER A 69 -15.94 -1.36 -12.80
C SER A 69 -14.52 -1.23 -12.25
N ALA A 70 -14.31 -1.55 -10.98
CA ALA A 70 -12.97 -1.58 -10.41
C ALA A 70 -12.06 -2.55 -11.19
N TYR A 71 -10.77 -2.22 -11.27
CA TYR A 71 -9.80 -3.03 -12.01
C TYR A 71 -9.81 -4.50 -11.54
N TYR A 72 -9.97 -4.72 -10.24
CA TYR A 72 -10.04 -6.05 -9.63
C TYR A 72 -11.47 -6.49 -9.26
N ALA A 73 -12.48 -6.08 -10.04
CA ALA A 73 -13.88 -6.46 -9.77
C ALA A 73 -14.11 -7.98 -9.73
N ASN A 74 -13.30 -8.76 -10.45
CA ASN A 74 -13.31 -10.22 -10.38
C ASN A 74 -12.89 -10.78 -9.00
N LYS A 75 -12.29 -9.98 -8.14
CA LYS A 75 -11.94 -10.34 -6.75
C LYS A 75 -13.11 -10.16 -5.75
N LEU A 76 -14.24 -9.58 -6.16
CA LEU A 76 -15.38 -9.36 -5.27
C LEU A 76 -15.84 -10.63 -4.51
N PRO A 77 -15.88 -11.84 -5.11
CA PRO A 77 -16.21 -13.05 -4.36
C PRO A 77 -15.23 -13.35 -3.21
N LEU A 78 -13.94 -13.05 -3.41
CA LEU A 78 -12.91 -13.16 -2.36
C LEU A 78 -13.22 -12.20 -1.20
N TYR A 79 -13.54 -10.93 -1.49
CA TYR A 79 -13.91 -9.95 -0.48
C TYR A 79 -15.12 -10.38 0.34
N TYR A 80 -16.18 -10.85 -0.31
CA TYR A 80 -17.39 -11.35 0.40
C TYR A 80 -17.08 -12.52 1.31
N ARG A 81 -16.24 -13.46 0.87
CA ARG A 81 -15.79 -14.58 1.68
C ARG A 81 -15.00 -14.11 2.90
N ASP A 82 -14.06 -13.18 2.71
CA ASP A 82 -13.16 -12.69 3.75
C ASP A 82 -13.91 -11.82 4.78
N ILE A 83 -14.93 -11.07 4.35
CA ILE A 83 -15.87 -10.37 5.23
C ILE A 83 -16.66 -11.39 6.07
N ALA A 84 -17.21 -12.41 5.43
CA ALA A 84 -17.99 -13.45 6.12
C ALA A 84 -17.15 -14.24 7.16
N ASN A 85 -15.88 -14.46 6.87
CA ASN A 85 -14.93 -15.14 7.78
C ASN A 85 -14.35 -14.20 8.86
N GLY A 86 -14.61 -12.89 8.78
CA GLY A 86 -14.08 -11.88 9.69
C GLY A 86 -12.59 -11.56 9.52
N THR A 87 -11.96 -12.00 8.43
CA THR A 87 -10.56 -11.67 8.11
C THR A 87 -10.42 -10.26 7.55
N ARG A 88 -11.49 -9.72 6.93
CA ARG A 88 -11.61 -8.31 6.54
C ARG A 88 -12.76 -7.66 7.31
N LYS A 89 -12.48 -6.52 7.91
CA LYS A 89 -13.48 -5.76 8.66
C LYS A 89 -14.16 -4.74 7.76
N VAL A 90 -15.49 -4.74 7.71
CA VAL A 90 -16.26 -3.64 7.10
C VAL A 90 -16.31 -2.48 8.09
N ALA A 91 -15.97 -1.29 7.63
CA ALA A 91 -16.05 -0.08 8.43
C ALA A 91 -16.23 1.15 7.52
N THR A 92 -16.88 2.19 8.04
CA THR A 92 -16.94 3.48 7.35
C THR A 92 -15.53 4.07 7.22
N PHE A 93 -15.30 4.87 6.19
CA PHE A 93 -13.99 5.50 6.00
C PHE A 93 -13.61 6.40 7.18
N SER A 94 -14.59 7.03 7.81
CA SER A 94 -14.37 7.82 9.03
C SER A 94 -13.86 6.98 10.20
N GLU A 95 -14.41 5.78 10.40
CA GLU A 95 -13.94 4.83 11.42
C GLU A 95 -12.53 4.32 11.12
N ILE A 96 -12.25 4.01 9.84
CA ILE A 96 -10.91 3.60 9.40
C ILE A 96 -9.89 4.71 9.71
N CYS A 97 -10.20 5.96 9.37
CA CYS A 97 -9.35 7.11 9.70
C CYS A 97 -9.10 7.24 11.20
N LYS A 98 -10.12 7.00 12.04
CA LYS A 98 -10.01 7.05 13.50
C LYS A 98 -9.09 5.94 14.02
N ILE A 99 -9.32 4.69 13.60
CA ILE A 99 -8.53 3.53 14.01
C ILE A 99 -7.06 3.71 13.57
N PHE A 100 -6.83 4.13 12.32
CA PHE A 100 -5.49 4.37 11.80
C PHE A 100 -4.71 5.38 12.67
N ARG A 101 -5.34 6.51 13.02
CA ARG A 101 -4.73 7.53 13.87
C ARG A 101 -4.53 7.08 15.31
N GLU A 102 -5.41 6.24 15.83
CA GLU A 102 -5.27 5.63 17.15
C GLU A 102 -4.10 4.64 17.18
N ASP A 103 -3.95 3.79 16.16
CA ASP A 103 -2.82 2.88 16.03
C ASP A 103 -1.50 3.65 15.87
N MET A 104 -1.46 4.72 15.04
CA MET A 104 -0.27 5.59 14.96
C MET A 104 0.14 6.17 16.33
N ARG A 105 -0.83 6.70 17.09
CA ARG A 105 -0.57 7.26 18.43
C ARG A 105 -0.12 6.19 19.41
N THR A 106 -0.77 5.04 19.40
CA THR A 106 -0.49 3.92 20.30
C THR A 106 0.93 3.40 20.14
N PHE A 107 1.41 3.28 18.91
CA PHE A 107 2.77 2.81 18.61
C PHE A 107 3.80 3.94 18.48
N GLY A 108 3.39 5.20 18.52
CA GLY A 108 4.29 6.34 18.30
C GLY A 108 4.80 6.44 16.86
N VAL A 109 4.01 5.99 15.88
CA VAL A 109 4.38 5.99 14.47
C VAL A 109 4.35 7.40 13.91
N THR A 110 5.43 7.79 13.23
CA THR A 110 5.56 9.06 12.49
C THR A 110 5.87 8.84 11.02
N GLU A 111 6.28 7.65 10.62
CA GLU A 111 6.68 7.30 9.26
C GLU A 111 5.68 6.30 8.65
N VAL A 112 5.17 6.62 7.45
CA VAL A 112 4.27 5.74 6.68
C VAL A 112 4.87 5.44 5.31
N TYR A 113 4.85 4.18 4.94
CA TYR A 113 5.43 3.63 3.71
C TYR A 113 4.34 3.01 2.84
N ALA A 114 4.47 3.13 1.51
CA ALA A 114 3.69 2.39 0.51
C ALA A 114 4.52 2.22 -0.76
N HIS A 115 4.13 1.31 -1.64
CA HIS A 115 4.80 1.12 -2.93
C HIS A 115 4.13 1.95 -4.02
N ASN A 116 4.80 2.99 -4.53
CA ASN A 116 4.19 4.03 -5.34
C ASN A 116 3.18 4.88 -4.53
N HIS A 117 3.60 5.30 -3.36
CA HIS A 117 2.79 5.94 -2.32
C HIS A 117 1.97 7.17 -2.79
N ARG A 118 2.32 7.77 -3.95
CA ARG A 118 1.52 8.86 -4.53
C ARG A 118 0.12 8.39 -4.90
N PHE A 119 -0.03 7.12 -5.33
CA PHE A 119 -1.32 6.53 -5.63
C PHE A 119 -2.18 6.44 -4.36
N ASP A 120 -1.68 5.80 -3.30
CA ASP A 120 -2.41 5.63 -2.04
C ASP A 120 -2.77 6.96 -1.40
N LEU A 121 -1.83 7.90 -1.37
CA LEU A 121 -2.06 9.24 -0.83
C LEU A 121 -3.19 9.96 -1.59
N GLY A 122 -3.23 9.86 -2.90
CA GLY A 122 -4.25 10.47 -3.76
C GLY A 122 -5.62 9.89 -3.46
N THR A 123 -5.77 8.55 -3.58
CA THR A 123 -7.05 7.85 -3.41
C THR A 123 -7.61 7.99 -2.00
N LEU A 124 -6.76 7.89 -0.97
CA LEU A 124 -7.14 8.09 0.43
C LEU A 124 -7.64 9.52 0.69
N ASN A 125 -6.97 10.53 0.13
CA ASN A 125 -7.37 11.93 0.32
C ASN A 125 -8.68 12.26 -0.42
N ILE A 126 -8.88 11.77 -1.64
CA ILE A 126 -10.12 11.95 -2.38
C ILE A 126 -11.28 11.30 -1.62
N THR A 127 -11.12 10.05 -1.17
CA THR A 127 -12.14 9.34 -0.38
C THR A 127 -12.43 10.07 0.93
N SER A 128 -11.41 10.61 1.61
CA SER A 128 -11.56 11.41 2.83
C SER A 128 -12.39 12.67 2.60
N ARG A 129 -12.14 13.38 1.51
CA ARG A 129 -12.88 14.61 1.15
C ARG A 129 -14.31 14.30 0.77
N TRP A 130 -14.52 13.25 -0.01
CA TRP A 130 -15.85 12.84 -0.45
C TRP A 130 -16.73 12.40 0.74
N THR A 131 -16.23 11.51 1.59
CA THR A 131 -16.99 10.99 2.74
C THR A 131 -17.25 12.05 3.80
N SER A 132 -16.31 12.97 4.05
CA SER A 132 -16.45 14.04 5.05
C SER A 132 -17.12 15.30 4.54
N LYS A 133 -17.41 15.39 3.21
CA LYS A 133 -17.90 16.61 2.54
C LYS A 133 -17.01 17.84 2.81
N SER A 134 -15.68 17.64 2.95
CA SER A 134 -14.73 18.71 3.28
C SER A 134 -13.52 18.66 2.36
N ALA A 135 -13.33 19.71 1.54
CA ALA A 135 -12.22 19.85 0.59
C ALA A 135 -10.83 19.88 1.25
N TYR A 136 -10.77 20.20 2.55
CA TYR A 136 -9.51 20.32 3.29
C TYR A 136 -9.23 19.11 4.20
N ARG A 137 -9.92 18.01 4.01
CA ARG A 137 -9.68 16.80 4.79
C ARG A 137 -8.55 15.97 4.17
N TYR A 138 -7.61 15.55 5.01
CA TYR A 138 -6.51 14.65 4.66
C TYR A 138 -6.57 13.40 5.52
N PHE A 139 -6.14 12.27 4.94
CA PHE A 139 -6.12 10.98 5.64
C PHE A 139 -5.05 10.96 6.73
N TYR A 140 -3.80 11.25 6.37
CA TYR A 140 -2.69 11.26 7.33
C TYR A 140 -2.76 12.45 8.29
N PRO A 141 -2.39 12.25 9.57
CA PRO A 141 -2.17 13.34 10.50
C PRO A 141 -1.10 14.31 10.01
N TYR A 142 -1.20 15.56 10.44
CA TYR A 142 -0.15 16.55 10.20
C TYR A 142 1.18 16.10 10.81
N GLY A 143 2.28 16.28 10.09
CA GLY A 143 3.61 15.88 10.51
C GLY A 143 3.98 14.43 10.20
N THR A 144 3.09 13.66 9.56
CA THR A 144 3.43 12.32 9.08
C THR A 144 4.49 12.41 7.98
N GLU A 145 5.60 11.69 8.16
CA GLU A 145 6.62 11.51 7.12
C GLU A 145 6.20 10.39 6.17
N ILE A 146 6.18 10.67 4.88
CA ILE A 146 5.69 9.77 3.84
C ILE A 146 6.86 9.25 3.00
N TYR A 147 6.97 7.94 2.92
CA TYR A 147 8.04 7.23 2.21
C TYR A 147 7.46 6.35 1.09
N ASP A 148 8.22 6.20 0.01
CA ASP A 148 7.88 5.38 -1.16
C ASP A 148 8.88 4.24 -1.32
N THR A 149 8.43 3.00 -1.08
CA THR A 149 9.27 1.80 -1.18
C THR A 149 9.70 1.53 -2.62
N MET A 150 8.94 1.98 -3.64
CA MET A 150 9.36 1.91 -5.03
C MET A 150 10.55 2.83 -5.31
N LYS A 151 10.58 4.06 -4.73
CA LYS A 151 11.76 4.94 -4.81
C LYS A 151 12.98 4.31 -4.14
N MET A 152 12.79 3.67 -2.97
CA MET A 152 13.85 2.94 -2.27
C MET A 152 14.38 1.80 -3.13
N ALA A 153 13.50 0.97 -3.67
CA ALA A 153 13.85 -0.17 -4.51
C ALA A 153 14.58 0.26 -5.80
N ARG A 154 14.18 1.37 -6.43
CA ARG A 154 14.90 1.92 -7.59
C ARG A 154 16.35 2.24 -7.29
N GLN A 155 16.66 2.73 -6.09
CA GLN A 155 18.00 3.14 -5.71
C GLN A 155 18.85 1.96 -5.18
N VAL A 156 18.23 1.04 -4.46
CA VAL A 156 18.94 -0.03 -3.72
C VAL A 156 18.97 -1.34 -4.51
N ILE A 157 17.87 -1.69 -5.18
CA ILE A 157 17.70 -3.00 -5.83
C ILE A 157 17.93 -2.89 -7.34
N ALA A 158 17.19 -2.00 -8.01
CA ALA A 158 17.19 -1.91 -9.48
C ALA A 158 18.53 -1.45 -10.08
N THR A 159 19.42 -0.90 -9.28
CA THR A 159 20.78 -0.52 -9.69
C THR A 159 21.78 -1.68 -9.62
N THR A 160 21.38 -2.86 -9.08
CA THR A 160 22.30 -3.97 -8.92
C THR A 160 22.38 -4.82 -10.20
N PRO A 161 23.59 -5.27 -10.61
CA PRO A 161 23.75 -6.14 -11.77
C PRO A 161 22.96 -7.46 -11.65
N THR A 162 22.86 -8.00 -10.44
CA THR A 162 22.13 -9.25 -10.17
C THR A 162 20.64 -9.11 -10.38
N TYR A 163 20.02 -7.99 -9.98
CA TYR A 163 18.60 -7.73 -10.24
C TYR A 163 18.34 -7.50 -11.73
N LYS A 164 19.25 -6.77 -12.40
CA LYS A 164 19.13 -6.56 -13.85
C LYS A 164 19.18 -7.89 -14.60
N ALA A 165 20.13 -8.76 -14.30
CA ALA A 165 20.25 -10.10 -14.91
C ALA A 165 19.01 -10.97 -14.62
N PHE A 166 18.42 -10.88 -13.41
CA PHE A 166 17.15 -11.52 -13.08
C PHE A 166 16.02 -10.99 -13.98
N CYS A 167 15.85 -9.67 -14.10
CA CYS A 167 14.81 -9.09 -14.95
C CYS A 167 14.98 -9.42 -16.44
N GLU A 168 16.22 -9.49 -16.93
CA GLU A 168 16.52 -9.92 -18.32
C GLU A 168 16.13 -11.37 -18.55
N ARG A 169 16.46 -12.27 -17.62
CA ARG A 169 16.16 -13.70 -17.72
C ARG A 169 14.67 -14.00 -17.65
N GLU A 170 13.95 -13.32 -16.73
CA GLU A 170 12.53 -13.57 -16.46
C GLU A 170 11.57 -12.69 -17.31
N GLY A 171 12.10 -11.83 -18.17
CA GLY A 171 11.28 -10.97 -19.04
C GLY A 171 10.68 -9.74 -18.31
N TYR A 172 11.23 -9.32 -17.17
CA TYR A 172 10.79 -8.16 -16.40
C TYR A 172 11.51 -6.86 -16.77
N MET A 173 11.88 -6.71 -18.05
CA MET A 173 12.41 -5.44 -18.53
C MET A 173 11.30 -4.55 -19.09
N THR A 174 11.40 -3.25 -18.84
CA THR A 174 10.49 -2.26 -19.44
C THR A 174 10.81 -2.08 -20.92
N LYS A 175 9.87 -1.48 -21.70
CA LYS A 175 10.09 -1.14 -23.11
C LYS A 175 11.34 -0.25 -23.33
N ASN A 176 11.76 0.50 -22.32
CA ASN A 176 12.94 1.37 -22.37
C ASN A 176 14.23 0.67 -21.85
N GLY A 177 14.23 -0.65 -21.72
CA GLY A 177 15.39 -1.44 -21.30
C GLY A 177 15.81 -1.24 -19.84
N LYS A 178 14.90 -0.81 -18.97
CA LYS A 178 15.13 -0.70 -17.51
C LYS A 178 14.46 -1.85 -16.77
N PRO A 179 15.03 -2.36 -15.67
CA PRO A 179 14.36 -3.32 -14.80
C PRO A 179 13.03 -2.76 -14.28
N GLN A 180 12.00 -3.59 -14.25
CA GLN A 180 10.73 -3.23 -13.61
C GLN A 180 10.93 -3.11 -12.09
N VAL A 181 10.12 -2.27 -11.45
CA VAL A 181 10.14 -2.04 -10.00
C VAL A 181 8.74 -2.20 -9.39
N LYS A 182 7.92 -3.07 -9.98
CA LYS A 182 6.65 -3.50 -9.38
C LYS A 182 6.92 -4.29 -8.11
N ALA A 183 6.04 -4.18 -7.11
CA ALA A 183 6.21 -4.86 -5.83
C ALA A 183 6.35 -6.38 -6.01
N GLU A 184 5.48 -7.00 -6.80
CA GLU A 184 5.54 -8.42 -7.15
C GLU A 184 6.89 -8.86 -7.72
N VAL A 185 7.43 -8.12 -8.71
CA VAL A 185 8.70 -8.47 -9.38
C VAL A 185 9.88 -8.37 -8.41
N ILE A 186 9.88 -7.33 -7.58
CA ILE A 186 10.91 -7.16 -6.55
C ILE A 186 10.79 -8.26 -5.51
N TYR A 187 9.58 -8.60 -5.08
CA TYR A 187 9.36 -9.63 -4.08
C TYR A 187 9.79 -11.02 -4.59
N LYS A 188 9.48 -11.38 -5.82
CA LYS A 188 10.01 -12.60 -6.47
C LYS A 188 11.54 -12.69 -6.36
N TYR A 189 12.22 -11.59 -6.65
CA TYR A 189 13.69 -11.54 -6.57
C TYR A 189 14.22 -11.66 -5.15
N ILE A 190 13.67 -10.91 -4.18
CA ILE A 190 14.21 -10.89 -2.82
C ILE A 190 13.87 -12.13 -2.00
N SER A 191 12.73 -12.78 -2.31
CA SER A 191 12.29 -14.02 -1.65
C SER A 191 12.83 -15.28 -2.31
N GLY A 192 13.23 -15.20 -3.60
CA GLY A 192 13.58 -16.37 -4.42
C GLY A 192 12.38 -17.21 -4.83
N ASN A 193 11.16 -16.77 -4.54
CA ASN A 193 9.91 -17.42 -4.95
C ASN A 193 9.45 -16.84 -6.30
N TYR A 194 9.89 -17.44 -7.38
CA TYR A 194 9.61 -16.96 -8.74
C TYR A 194 8.16 -17.25 -9.21
N ASP A 195 7.50 -18.21 -8.58
CA ASP A 195 6.10 -18.57 -8.87
C ASP A 195 5.09 -17.74 -8.07
N PHE A 196 5.58 -16.79 -7.27
CA PHE A 196 4.71 -15.90 -6.49
C PHE A 196 3.79 -15.11 -7.42
N ASP A 197 2.52 -15.00 -7.07
CA ASP A 197 1.51 -14.18 -7.73
C ASP A 197 0.87 -13.24 -6.69
N GLU A 198 0.86 -11.95 -7.00
CA GLU A 198 0.34 -10.92 -6.09
C GLU A 198 -1.18 -11.03 -6.03
N SER A 199 -1.74 -11.00 -4.84
CA SER A 199 -3.18 -11.16 -4.64
C SER A 199 -3.98 -9.92 -5.05
N HIS A 200 -3.32 -8.77 -5.12
CA HIS A 200 -3.93 -7.46 -5.35
C HIS A 200 -5.07 -7.20 -4.36
N THR A 201 -4.73 -7.25 -3.09
CA THR A 201 -5.63 -6.95 -1.97
C THR A 201 -4.82 -6.30 -0.86
N GLY A 202 -5.33 -5.21 -0.29
CA GLY A 202 -4.56 -4.27 0.51
C GLY A 202 -3.65 -4.89 1.57
N LEU A 203 -4.12 -5.75 2.48
CA LEU A 203 -3.24 -6.29 3.54
C LEU A 203 -2.19 -7.25 3.00
N GLU A 204 -2.52 -8.08 2.02
CA GLU A 204 -1.60 -9.05 1.44
C GLU A 204 -0.44 -8.33 0.75
N ASP A 205 -0.73 -7.23 0.05
CA ASP A 205 0.27 -6.44 -0.66
C ASP A 205 1.15 -5.65 0.32
N VAL A 206 0.58 -5.14 1.43
CA VAL A 206 1.35 -4.58 2.56
C VAL A 206 2.42 -5.54 3.07
N LEU A 207 2.10 -6.85 3.17
CA LEU A 207 3.07 -7.85 3.66
C LEU A 207 4.24 -8.07 2.69
N ILE A 208 4.05 -7.80 1.42
CA ILE A 208 5.10 -7.81 0.40
C ILE A 208 5.93 -6.53 0.47
N GLU A 209 5.25 -5.40 0.53
CA GLU A 209 5.89 -4.08 0.53
C GLU A 209 6.77 -3.84 1.76
N LYS A 210 6.37 -4.34 2.94
CA LYS A 210 7.21 -4.30 4.13
C LYS A 210 8.49 -5.11 3.98
N GLU A 211 8.47 -6.24 3.24
CA GLU A 211 9.69 -7.00 2.95
C GLU A 211 10.63 -6.22 2.02
N ILE A 212 10.08 -5.50 1.04
CA ILE A 212 10.85 -4.60 0.16
C ILE A 212 11.51 -3.50 0.98
N MET A 213 10.75 -2.84 1.85
CA MET A 213 11.27 -1.82 2.78
C MET A 213 12.41 -2.39 3.63
N ALA A 214 12.16 -3.52 4.31
CA ALA A 214 13.13 -4.16 5.19
C ALA A 214 14.38 -4.60 4.44
N TYR A 215 14.23 -5.13 3.22
CA TYR A 215 15.36 -5.50 2.38
C TYR A 215 16.23 -4.28 2.04
N CYS A 216 15.62 -3.14 1.68
CA CYS A 216 16.34 -1.92 1.39
C CYS A 216 17.14 -1.43 2.61
N TYR A 217 16.56 -1.44 3.80
CA TYR A 217 17.26 -1.06 5.05
C TYR A 217 18.40 -2.04 5.39
N ARG A 218 18.22 -3.35 5.21
CA ARG A 218 19.29 -4.34 5.43
C ARG A 218 20.51 -4.15 4.53
N LYS A 219 20.34 -3.52 3.36
CA LYS A 219 21.46 -3.23 2.44
C LYS A 219 22.32 -2.04 2.86
N HIS A 220 21.95 -1.31 3.91
CA HIS A 220 22.68 -0.16 4.47
C HIS A 220 23.15 0.87 3.42
N LYS A 221 22.43 1.00 2.31
CA LYS A 221 22.72 1.99 1.28
C LYS A 221 22.08 3.33 1.62
N ALA A 222 22.80 4.41 1.36
CA ALA A 222 22.18 5.73 1.36
C ALA A 222 21.06 5.74 0.30
N MET A 223 19.85 6.08 0.74
CA MET A 223 18.70 6.15 -0.13
C MET A 223 17.78 7.30 0.29
N ASN A 224 17.18 7.98 -0.67
CA ASN A 224 16.11 8.92 -0.43
C ASN A 224 14.76 8.24 -0.71
N GLY A 225 14.11 7.76 0.35
CA GLY A 225 12.80 7.14 0.28
C GLY A 225 11.63 8.11 0.46
N LYS A 226 11.88 9.38 0.88
CA LYS A 226 10.79 10.34 1.08
C LYS A 226 10.02 10.60 -0.22
N LEU A 227 8.70 10.69 -0.13
CA LEU A 227 7.84 10.94 -1.28
C LEU A 227 8.15 12.32 -1.89
N TRP A 228 8.33 13.30 -1.01
CA TRP A 228 8.71 14.68 -1.33
C TRP A 228 10.16 14.92 -0.92
N GLY A 229 11.04 15.13 -1.87
CA GLY A 229 12.46 15.37 -1.63
C GLY A 229 13.28 15.34 -2.90
#